data_3524447c6951fc4f7f79faa50132ab64
#
_entry.id   3524447c6951fc4f7f79faa50132ab64
#
_cell.length_a   1.000
_cell.length_b   1.000
_cell.length_c   1.000
_cell.angle_alpha   90.00
_cell.angle_beta   90.00
_cell.angle_gamma   90.00
#
_symmetry.space_group_name_H-M   'P 1'
#
loop_
_entity.id
_entity.type
_entity.pdbx_description
1 polymer ?
#
loop_
_entity_poly.entity_id
_entity_poly.type
_entity_poly.pdbx_seq_one_letter_code
_entity_poly.pdbx_strand_id
1 'polypeptide(L)'
;SSRTIVYKGMFLVHDLRRFYADLQDPDYESAIGMVHSRFSTNTNPSWMRAHPNRFILHNGEINTIKGNTDAMLAREESISSPIMQDDMNKILPIINTSGSDSAMLDNALEFMVMNGMDLPLAVMITIPEPWENNKNISQKKRDFYQYYATMLEPWDGPAAILFSDGDVMGAVLD
;
A
#
# COMPACT_ATOMS: atom_id res chain seq x y z
N SER A 1 -13.77 1.74 6.30
CA SER A 1 -13.22 3.01 6.78
C SER A 1 -14.28 4.10 6.77
N SER A 2 -14.25 4.99 7.73
CA SER A 2 -15.11 6.19 7.75
C SER A 2 -14.48 7.37 7.00
N ARG A 3 -13.27 7.22 6.49
CA ARG A 3 -12.47 8.28 5.87
C ARG A 3 -12.31 8.12 4.36
N THR A 4 -12.36 6.89 3.86
CA THR A 4 -12.17 6.58 2.44
C THR A 4 -13.25 5.65 1.94
N ILE A 5 -13.63 5.81 0.68
CA ILE A 5 -14.53 4.91 -0.05
C ILE A 5 -13.77 4.37 -1.24
N VAL A 6 -13.85 3.05 -1.46
CA VAL A 6 -13.18 2.37 -2.57
C VAL A 6 -14.24 1.83 -3.54
N TYR A 7 -14.24 2.35 -4.76
CA TYR A 7 -15.04 1.86 -5.87
C TYR A 7 -14.15 1.09 -6.82
N LYS A 8 -14.35 -0.20 -6.93
CA LYS A 8 -13.54 -1.06 -7.81
C LYS A 8 -14.33 -2.21 -8.40
N GLY A 9 -13.79 -2.78 -9.47
CA GLY A 9 -14.35 -3.95 -10.14
C GLY A 9 -13.76 -4.16 -11.52
N MET A 10 -14.28 -5.18 -12.21
CA MET A 10 -13.90 -5.51 -13.59
C MET A 10 -14.82 -4.77 -14.54
N PHE A 11 -14.52 -3.49 -14.80
CA PHE A 11 -15.32 -2.62 -15.66
C PHE A 11 -14.49 -2.06 -16.80
N LEU A 12 -15.16 -1.68 -17.88
CA LEU A 12 -14.62 -0.66 -18.76
C LEU A 12 -14.69 0.69 -18.04
N VAL A 13 -13.77 1.61 -18.34
CA VAL A 13 -13.65 2.88 -17.62
C VAL A 13 -14.97 3.64 -17.50
N HIS A 14 -15.77 3.65 -18.58
CA HIS A 14 -17.06 4.35 -18.61
C HIS A 14 -18.20 3.63 -17.86
N ASP A 15 -18.03 2.34 -17.50
CA ASP A 15 -19.08 1.58 -16.83
C ASP A 15 -19.02 1.72 -15.31
N LEU A 16 -17.87 2.11 -14.74
CA LEU A 16 -17.72 2.30 -13.29
C LEU A 16 -18.79 3.27 -12.74
N ARG A 17 -18.97 4.41 -13.38
CA ARG A 17 -19.97 5.41 -13.00
C ARG A 17 -21.40 4.91 -13.16
N ARG A 18 -21.66 4.03 -14.13
CA ARG A 18 -22.99 3.43 -14.32
C ARG A 18 -23.31 2.39 -13.27
N PHE A 19 -22.31 1.65 -12.84
CA PHE A 19 -22.46 0.58 -11.86
C PHE A 19 -22.66 1.12 -10.43
N TYR A 20 -21.88 2.13 -10.04
CA TYR A 20 -22.00 2.79 -8.74
C TYR A 20 -22.86 4.05 -8.86
N ALA A 21 -24.09 3.96 -8.34
CA ALA A 21 -25.12 5.02 -8.50
C ALA A 21 -24.71 6.35 -7.84
N ASP A 22 -24.04 6.27 -6.68
CA ASP A 22 -23.52 7.43 -5.96
C ASP A 22 -22.51 8.25 -6.77
N LEU A 23 -21.76 7.65 -7.71
CA LEU A 23 -20.90 8.39 -8.63
C LEU A 23 -21.68 9.19 -9.70
N GLN A 24 -22.99 9.02 -9.77
CA GLN A 24 -23.86 9.77 -10.65
C GLN A 24 -24.54 10.96 -9.95
N ASP A 25 -24.50 10.98 -8.63
CA ASP A 25 -25.08 12.06 -7.83
C ASP A 25 -24.30 13.37 -8.08
N PRO A 26 -24.97 14.45 -8.50
CA PRO A 26 -24.31 15.74 -8.73
C PRO A 26 -23.79 16.38 -7.43
N ASP A 27 -24.34 16.00 -6.28
CA ASP A 27 -23.92 16.51 -4.97
C ASP A 27 -22.78 15.67 -4.35
N TYR A 28 -22.34 14.59 -5.04
CA TYR A 28 -21.22 13.78 -4.59
C TYR A 28 -19.89 14.50 -4.85
N GLU A 29 -19.31 15.05 -3.81
CA GLU A 29 -18.02 15.75 -3.86
C GLU A 29 -16.95 14.99 -3.06
N SER A 30 -15.71 15.06 -3.54
CA SER A 30 -14.55 14.51 -2.84
C SER A 30 -13.35 15.43 -2.98
N ALA A 31 -12.63 15.65 -1.89
CA ALA A 31 -11.38 16.42 -1.89
C ALA A 31 -10.24 15.70 -2.61
N ILE A 32 -10.27 14.37 -2.64
CA ILE A 32 -9.22 13.51 -3.21
C ILE A 32 -9.86 12.43 -4.06
N GLY A 33 -9.37 12.23 -5.27
CA GLY A 33 -9.73 11.12 -6.14
C GLY A 33 -8.47 10.41 -6.64
N MET A 34 -8.26 9.15 -6.23
CA MET A 34 -7.22 8.30 -6.76
C MET A 34 -7.83 7.27 -7.69
N VAL A 35 -7.36 7.21 -8.94
CA VAL A 35 -7.95 6.35 -9.97
C VAL A 35 -6.89 5.52 -10.69
N HIS A 36 -7.23 4.28 -11.01
CA HIS A 36 -6.42 3.40 -11.85
C HIS A 36 -7.35 2.62 -12.79
N SER A 37 -7.13 2.77 -14.09
CA SER A 37 -8.05 2.22 -15.11
C SER A 37 -7.65 0.84 -15.63
N ARG A 38 -6.53 0.27 -15.17
CA ARG A 38 -5.95 -0.93 -15.78
C ARG A 38 -5.51 -1.95 -14.75
N PHE A 39 -5.76 -3.23 -15.05
CA PHE A 39 -5.18 -4.36 -14.33
C PHE A 39 -3.72 -4.61 -14.75
N SER A 40 -2.96 -5.29 -13.90
CA SER A 40 -1.64 -5.80 -14.25
C SER A 40 -1.73 -6.74 -15.47
N THR A 41 -0.76 -6.64 -16.37
CA THR A 41 -0.64 -7.54 -17.53
C THR A 41 -0.13 -8.93 -17.14
N ASN A 42 0.48 -9.06 -15.97
CA ASN A 42 1.13 -10.30 -15.50
C ASN A 42 0.23 -11.16 -14.62
N THR A 43 -1.01 -10.75 -14.36
CA THR A 43 -1.95 -11.47 -13.51
C THR A 43 -3.32 -11.59 -14.16
N ASN A 44 -4.06 -12.66 -13.84
CA ASN A 44 -5.45 -12.76 -14.23
C ASN A 44 -6.28 -11.70 -13.49
N PRO A 45 -7.05 -10.87 -14.20
CA PRO A 45 -7.93 -9.89 -13.60
C PRO A 45 -8.96 -10.55 -12.66
N SER A 46 -9.25 -9.87 -11.57
CA SER A 46 -10.35 -10.22 -10.67
C SER A 46 -10.84 -8.99 -9.92
N TRP A 47 -12.03 -9.06 -9.37
CA TRP A 47 -12.57 -7.97 -8.55
C TRP A 47 -11.64 -7.62 -7.38
N MET A 48 -11.07 -8.61 -6.74
CA MET A 48 -10.15 -8.44 -5.62
C MET A 48 -8.87 -7.72 -6.02
N ARG A 49 -8.37 -7.98 -7.23
CA ARG A 49 -7.12 -7.40 -7.77
C ARG A 49 -7.30 -6.04 -8.42
N ALA A 50 -8.54 -5.55 -8.54
CA ALA A 50 -8.77 -4.19 -9.04
C ALA A 50 -8.20 -3.15 -8.07
N HIS A 51 -7.61 -2.08 -8.60
CA HIS A 51 -7.23 -0.91 -7.82
C HIS A 51 -8.42 0.05 -7.61
N PRO A 52 -8.34 0.90 -6.60
CA PRO A 52 -7.31 0.95 -5.56
C PRO A 52 -7.42 -0.21 -4.56
N ASN A 53 -6.33 -0.45 -3.81
CA ASN A 53 -6.36 -1.23 -2.59
C ASN A 53 -6.90 -0.37 -1.43
N ARG A 54 -6.60 -0.66 -0.19
CA ARG A 54 -7.11 0.12 0.94
C ARG A 54 -6.49 1.51 1.04
N PHE A 55 -5.16 1.59 0.95
CA PHE A 55 -4.40 2.83 1.06
C PHE A 55 -3.74 3.24 -0.26
N ILE A 56 -3.41 2.27 -1.12
CA ILE A 56 -2.58 2.52 -2.29
C ILE A 56 -3.25 2.14 -3.60
N LEU A 57 -2.81 2.79 -4.64
CA LEU A 57 -2.83 2.27 -5.99
C LEU A 57 -1.41 2.27 -6.56
N HIS A 58 -1.12 1.29 -7.41
CA HIS A 58 0.21 1.03 -7.92
C HIS A 58 0.17 0.76 -9.42
N ASN A 59 1.02 1.46 -10.16
CA ASN A 59 1.32 1.15 -11.55
C ASN A 59 2.82 0.82 -11.65
N GLY A 60 3.13 -0.45 -11.76
CA GLY A 60 4.50 -0.96 -11.79
C GLY A 60 4.55 -2.42 -11.38
N GLU A 61 5.68 -2.85 -10.82
CA GLU A 61 5.91 -4.20 -10.35
C GLU A 61 6.89 -4.19 -9.17
N ILE A 62 6.53 -4.84 -8.07
CA ILE A 62 7.42 -5.01 -6.92
C ILE A 62 8.23 -6.28 -7.14
N ASN A 63 9.48 -6.13 -7.60
CA ASN A 63 10.34 -7.25 -7.99
C ASN A 63 10.81 -8.09 -6.80
N THR A 64 10.91 -7.49 -5.63
CA THR A 64 11.36 -8.14 -4.38
C THR A 64 10.23 -8.83 -3.61
N ILE A 65 9.01 -8.85 -4.16
CA ILE A 65 7.77 -9.30 -3.48
C ILE A 65 7.92 -10.64 -2.74
N LYS A 66 8.58 -11.62 -3.35
CA LYS A 66 8.77 -12.94 -2.72
C LYS A 66 9.58 -12.85 -1.43
N GLY A 67 10.72 -12.15 -1.48
CA GLY A 67 11.57 -11.94 -0.31
C GLY A 67 10.88 -11.13 0.77
N ASN A 68 10.15 -10.07 0.38
CA ASN A 68 9.39 -9.25 1.32
C ASN A 68 8.29 -10.06 2.02
N THR A 69 7.57 -10.90 1.28
CA THR A 69 6.53 -11.77 1.84
C THR A 69 7.13 -12.80 2.80
N ASP A 70 8.19 -13.48 2.40
CA ASP A 70 8.87 -14.48 3.22
C ASP A 70 9.41 -13.84 4.53
N ALA A 71 9.96 -12.63 4.44
CA ALA A 71 10.43 -11.87 5.61
C ALA A 71 9.29 -11.45 6.54
N MET A 72 8.15 -11.00 6.00
CA MET A 72 6.98 -10.67 6.81
C MET A 72 6.41 -11.89 7.52
N LEU A 73 6.26 -13.01 6.81
CA LEU A 73 5.79 -14.27 7.41
C LEU A 73 6.74 -14.77 8.53
N ALA A 74 8.05 -14.65 8.33
CA ALA A 74 9.01 -15.01 9.37
C ALA A 74 8.90 -14.13 10.63
N ARG A 75 8.54 -12.85 10.46
CA ARG A 75 8.31 -11.94 11.59
C ARG A 75 7.04 -12.27 12.38
N GLU A 76 6.03 -12.89 11.76
CA GLU A 76 4.77 -13.21 12.42
C GLU A 76 4.94 -14.12 13.65
N GLU A 77 5.99 -14.95 13.70
CA GLU A 77 6.29 -15.79 14.84
C GLU A 77 6.61 -14.99 16.12
N SER A 78 7.12 -13.77 15.97
CA SER A 78 7.56 -12.93 17.10
C SER A 78 6.82 -11.59 17.17
N ILE A 79 5.93 -11.31 16.22
CA ILE A 79 5.24 -10.02 16.15
C ILE A 79 4.20 -9.91 17.27
N SER A 80 4.18 -8.76 17.91
CA SER A 80 3.17 -8.43 18.91
C SER A 80 2.68 -7.00 18.72
N SER A 81 1.45 -6.74 19.14
CA SER A 81 0.87 -5.42 19.09
C SER A 81 0.20 -5.08 20.41
N PRO A 82 0.63 -4.02 21.08
CA PRO A 82 -0.05 -3.53 22.27
C PRO A 82 -1.45 -2.96 21.96
N ILE A 83 -1.73 -2.61 20.70
CA ILE A 83 -3.03 -2.10 20.26
C ILE A 83 -3.99 -3.26 19.99
N MET A 84 -3.53 -4.28 19.28
CA MET A 84 -4.37 -5.42 18.85
C MET A 84 -4.44 -6.54 19.89
N GLN A 85 -3.46 -6.66 20.76
CA GLN A 85 -3.43 -7.62 21.87
C GLN A 85 -3.91 -9.03 21.46
N ASP A 86 -4.99 -9.51 22.06
CA ASP A 86 -5.56 -10.84 21.79
C ASP A 86 -6.14 -11.00 20.38
N ASP A 87 -6.41 -9.88 19.67
CA ASP A 87 -6.94 -9.90 18.32
C ASP A 87 -5.86 -10.20 17.26
N MET A 88 -4.57 -10.22 17.64
CA MET A 88 -3.48 -10.57 16.72
C MET A 88 -3.74 -11.88 15.98
N ASN A 89 -4.22 -12.91 16.67
CA ASN A 89 -4.50 -14.21 16.06
C ASN A 89 -5.59 -14.17 14.97
N LYS A 90 -6.41 -13.13 14.92
CA LYS A 90 -7.48 -12.97 13.92
C LYS A 90 -6.98 -12.36 12.61
N ILE A 91 -5.82 -11.68 12.64
CA ILE A 91 -5.26 -10.97 11.49
C ILE A 91 -4.07 -11.67 10.87
N LEU A 92 -3.59 -12.75 11.48
CA LEU A 92 -2.52 -13.57 10.91
C LEU A 92 -3.08 -14.57 9.88
N PRO A 93 -2.40 -14.78 8.75
CA PRO A 93 -1.20 -14.08 8.31
C PRO A 93 -1.51 -12.63 7.87
N ILE A 94 -0.59 -11.71 8.15
CA ILE A 94 -0.73 -10.29 7.76
C ILE A 94 -0.81 -10.16 6.24
N ILE A 95 0.05 -10.89 5.53
CA ILE A 95 0.13 -10.83 4.08
C ILE A 95 -0.77 -11.90 3.44
N ASN A 96 -1.73 -11.46 2.64
CA ASN A 96 -2.50 -12.37 1.78
C ASN A 96 -1.70 -12.70 0.51
N THR A 97 -1.02 -13.83 0.52
CA THR A 97 -0.15 -14.28 -0.58
C THR A 97 -0.90 -14.61 -1.88
N SER A 98 -2.24 -14.68 -1.86
CA SER A 98 -3.05 -14.84 -3.07
C SER A 98 -3.34 -13.50 -3.78
N GLY A 99 -3.00 -12.38 -3.14
CA GLY A 99 -3.16 -11.04 -3.69
C GLY A 99 -2.17 -10.73 -4.83
N SER A 100 -2.26 -9.50 -5.34
CA SER A 100 -1.21 -8.93 -6.19
C SER A 100 -0.05 -8.43 -5.32
N ASP A 101 1.09 -8.12 -5.94
CA ASP A 101 2.24 -7.49 -5.29
C ASP A 101 1.83 -6.22 -4.51
N SER A 102 1.07 -5.36 -5.15
CA SER A 102 0.54 -4.14 -4.52
C SER A 102 -0.46 -4.41 -3.40
N ALA A 103 -1.28 -5.47 -3.50
CA ALA A 103 -2.17 -5.86 -2.41
C ALA A 103 -1.40 -6.38 -1.19
N MET A 104 -0.31 -7.09 -1.41
CA MET A 104 0.58 -7.56 -0.34
C MET A 104 1.29 -6.39 0.36
N LEU A 105 1.77 -5.40 -0.42
CA LEU A 105 2.31 -4.16 0.15
C LEU A 105 1.25 -3.41 0.96
N ASP A 106 0.04 -3.28 0.41
CA ASP A 106 -1.09 -2.63 1.10
C ASP A 106 -1.43 -3.31 2.43
N ASN A 107 -1.36 -4.65 2.51
CA ASN A 107 -1.52 -5.38 3.76
C ASN A 107 -0.44 -5.02 4.80
N ALA A 108 0.83 -4.92 4.38
CA ALA A 108 1.91 -4.50 5.27
C ALA A 108 1.72 -3.07 5.77
N LEU A 109 1.34 -2.14 4.88
CA LEU A 109 1.03 -0.77 5.23
C LEU A 109 -0.18 -0.68 6.18
N GLU A 110 -1.24 -1.44 5.89
CA GLU A 110 -2.42 -1.51 6.75
C GLU A 110 -2.06 -1.96 8.15
N PHE A 111 -1.26 -3.01 8.28
CA PHE A 111 -0.80 -3.50 9.57
C PHE A 111 -0.03 -2.42 10.35
N MET A 112 0.90 -1.72 9.71
CA MET A 112 1.68 -0.65 10.35
C MET A 112 0.79 0.52 10.78
N VAL A 113 -0.11 0.96 9.92
CA VAL A 113 -1.02 2.08 10.20
C VAL A 113 -2.00 1.73 11.32
N MET A 114 -2.56 0.53 11.32
CA MET A 114 -3.47 0.06 12.39
C MET A 114 -2.76 -0.11 13.73
N ASN A 115 -1.42 -0.20 13.73
CA ASN A 115 -0.58 -0.18 14.92
C ASN A 115 -0.07 1.23 15.30
N GLY A 116 -0.64 2.27 14.71
CA GLY A 116 -0.40 3.67 15.09
C GLY A 116 0.73 4.36 14.35
N MET A 117 1.28 3.75 13.29
CA MET A 117 2.26 4.41 12.42
C MET A 117 1.54 5.34 11.43
N ASP A 118 2.07 6.53 11.20
CA ASP A 118 1.56 7.42 10.15
C ASP A 118 1.81 6.80 8.77
N LEU A 119 0.81 6.87 7.88
CA LEU A 119 0.90 6.28 6.55
C LEU A 119 2.10 6.80 5.73
N PRO A 120 2.43 8.10 5.70
CA PRO A 120 3.64 8.57 5.02
C PRO A 120 4.92 7.93 5.56
N LEU A 121 5.04 7.74 6.88
CA LEU A 121 6.18 7.07 7.48
C LEU A 121 6.25 5.59 7.05
N ALA A 122 5.12 4.87 7.11
CA ALA A 122 5.05 3.49 6.66
C ALA A 122 5.49 3.34 5.20
N VAL A 123 5.05 4.25 4.33
CA VAL A 123 5.46 4.26 2.91
C VAL A 123 6.96 4.56 2.76
N MET A 124 7.49 5.54 3.49
CA MET A 124 8.91 5.89 3.40
C MET A 124 9.85 4.76 3.82
N ILE A 125 9.44 3.94 4.78
CA ILE A 125 10.27 2.82 5.25
C ILE A 125 10.13 1.56 4.42
N THR A 126 8.97 1.36 3.78
CA THR A 126 8.74 0.23 2.86
C THR A 126 9.33 0.48 1.48
N ILE A 127 9.25 1.72 1.01
CA ILE A 127 9.75 2.13 -0.32
C ILE A 127 10.66 3.34 -0.11
N PRO A 128 11.88 3.12 0.40
CA PRO A 128 12.83 4.20 0.63
C PRO A 128 13.32 4.80 -0.69
N GLU A 129 13.50 6.12 -0.72
CA GLU A 129 14.25 6.74 -1.82
C GLU A 129 15.69 6.20 -1.87
N PRO A 130 16.37 6.19 -3.02
CA PRO A 130 17.76 5.76 -3.12
C PRO A 130 18.68 6.64 -2.25
N TRP A 131 19.12 6.13 -1.11
CA TRP A 131 19.83 6.90 -0.09
C TRP A 131 21.31 6.53 0.07
N GLU A 132 21.67 5.27 -0.14
CA GLU A 132 23.02 4.76 0.17
C GLU A 132 24.13 5.50 -0.59
N ASN A 133 23.97 5.62 -1.90
CA ASN A 133 24.95 6.25 -2.79
C ASN A 133 24.58 7.67 -3.22
N ASN A 134 23.50 8.23 -2.67
CA ASN A 134 23.05 9.57 -3.01
C ASN A 134 23.84 10.63 -2.25
N LYS A 135 24.74 11.32 -2.94
CA LYS A 135 25.59 12.38 -2.37
C LYS A 135 24.80 13.65 -1.99
N ASN A 136 23.60 13.83 -2.55
CA ASN A 136 22.80 15.02 -2.37
C ASN A 136 21.80 14.89 -1.21
N ILE A 137 21.66 13.72 -0.62
CA ILE A 137 20.76 13.48 0.51
C ILE A 137 21.37 14.10 1.79
N SER A 138 20.53 14.74 2.60
CA SER A 138 20.97 15.29 3.89
C SER A 138 21.39 14.18 4.87
N GLN A 139 22.32 14.47 5.77
CA GLN A 139 22.74 13.52 6.81
C GLN A 139 21.55 13.03 7.64
N LYS A 140 20.61 13.91 8.01
CA LYS A 140 19.41 13.56 8.75
C LYS A 140 18.55 12.51 8.03
N LYS A 141 18.37 12.65 6.71
CA LYS A 141 17.63 11.65 5.91
C LYS A 141 18.39 10.33 5.80
N ARG A 142 19.72 10.40 5.66
CA ARG A 142 20.58 9.23 5.62
C ARG A 142 20.47 8.42 6.91
N ASP A 143 20.58 9.08 8.05
CA ASP A 143 20.48 8.46 9.38
C ASP A 143 19.08 7.84 9.58
N PHE A 144 18.03 8.52 9.10
CA PHE A 144 16.67 8.01 9.11
C PHE A 144 16.55 6.69 8.34
N TYR A 145 16.97 6.64 7.08
CA TYR A 145 16.87 5.42 6.29
C TYR A 145 17.80 4.31 6.80
N GLN A 146 19.00 4.65 7.26
CA GLN A 146 19.90 3.68 7.86
C GLN A 146 19.30 3.03 9.11
N TYR A 147 18.60 3.81 9.94
CA TYR A 147 17.90 3.28 11.10
C TYR A 147 16.79 2.30 10.70
N TYR A 148 15.91 2.70 9.78
CA TYR A 148 14.79 1.86 9.40
C TYR A 148 15.18 0.65 8.54
N ALA A 149 16.26 0.73 7.78
CA ALA A 149 16.79 -0.42 7.02
C ALA A 149 17.23 -1.59 7.93
N THR A 150 17.42 -1.36 9.22
CA THR A 150 17.67 -2.44 10.19
C THR A 150 16.41 -3.17 10.63
N MET A 151 15.24 -2.62 10.34
CA MET A 151 13.94 -3.13 10.82
C MET A 151 13.11 -3.79 9.74
N LEU A 152 13.20 -3.31 8.50
CA LEU A 152 12.38 -3.76 7.40
C LEU A 152 13.17 -3.78 6.08
N GLU A 153 13.00 -4.83 5.30
CA GLU A 153 13.51 -4.93 3.95
C GLU A 153 12.74 -4.00 3.00
N PRO A 154 13.44 -3.27 2.11
CA PRO A 154 12.76 -2.43 1.14
C PRO A 154 11.93 -3.27 0.15
N TRP A 155 10.81 -2.73 -0.24
CA TRP A 155 9.97 -3.26 -1.31
C TRP A 155 10.37 -2.52 -2.59
N ASP A 156 11.05 -3.22 -3.48
CA ASP A 156 11.78 -2.63 -4.59
C ASP A 156 11.26 -3.11 -5.94
N GLY A 157 11.26 -2.22 -6.91
CA GLY A 157 10.82 -2.43 -8.29
C GLY A 157 10.32 -1.14 -8.92
N PRO A 158 10.17 -1.07 -10.24
CA PRO A 158 9.66 0.12 -10.91
C PRO A 158 8.25 0.44 -10.40
N ALA A 159 8.11 1.57 -9.73
CA ALA A 159 6.90 1.89 -9.00
C ALA A 159 6.39 3.30 -9.25
N ALA A 160 5.10 3.41 -9.55
CA ALA A 160 4.33 4.62 -9.40
C ALA A 160 3.20 4.31 -8.41
N ILE A 161 3.41 4.71 -7.16
CA ILE A 161 2.48 4.43 -6.06
C ILE A 161 1.87 5.74 -5.60
N LEU A 162 0.53 5.79 -5.61
CA LEU A 162 -0.23 6.84 -4.95
C LEU A 162 -0.83 6.27 -3.68
N PHE A 163 -0.86 7.06 -2.62
CA PHE A 163 -1.42 6.61 -1.34
C PHE A 163 -2.24 7.69 -0.64
N SER A 164 -3.23 7.27 0.12
CA SER A 164 -4.02 8.14 1.00
C SER A 164 -4.71 7.33 2.10
N ASP A 165 -4.85 7.92 3.26
CA ASP A 165 -5.69 7.45 4.36
C ASP A 165 -6.97 8.28 4.57
N GLY A 166 -7.17 9.28 3.69
CA GLY A 166 -8.28 10.23 3.74
C GLY A 166 -7.93 11.56 4.40
N ASP A 167 -6.85 11.64 5.17
CA ASP A 167 -6.34 12.88 5.78
C ASP A 167 -5.11 13.41 5.02
N VAL A 168 -4.27 12.50 4.55
CA VAL A 168 -3.09 12.82 3.77
C VAL A 168 -3.10 12.05 2.45
N MET A 169 -2.44 12.60 1.45
CA MET A 169 -2.14 11.92 0.20
C MET A 169 -0.68 12.14 -0.19
N GLY A 170 -0.13 11.17 -0.90
CA GLY A 170 1.23 11.26 -1.41
C GLY A 170 1.46 10.37 -2.60
N ALA A 171 2.66 10.51 -3.16
CA ALA A 171 3.13 9.71 -4.28
C ALA A 171 4.59 9.30 -4.08
N VAL A 172 4.90 8.08 -4.49
CA VAL A 172 6.26 7.59 -4.66
C VAL A 172 6.43 7.23 -6.13
N LEU A 173 7.46 7.76 -6.73
CA LEU A 173 7.84 7.49 -8.11
C LEU A 173 9.27 6.97 -8.10
N ASP A 174 9.45 5.75 -8.55
CA ASP A 174 10.74 5.09 -8.69
C ASP A 174 10.93 4.55 -10.13
#